data_f823457a08fd40b7fbe1da002a3aea74
#
_entry.id   f823457a08fd40b7fbe1da002a3aea74
#
_cell.length_a   1.000
_cell.length_b   1.000
_cell.length_c   1.000
_cell.angle_alpha   90.00
_cell.angle_beta   90.00
_cell.angle_gamma   90.00
#
_symmetry.space_group_name_H-M   'P 1'
#
loop_
_entity.id
_entity.type
_entity.pdbx_description
1 polymer ?
#
loop_
_entity_poly.entity_id
_entity_poly.type
_entity_poly.pdbx_seq_one_letter_code
_entity_poly.pdbx_strand_id
1 'polypeptide(L)'
;MVVGSFAGAMSLGFALEIGVRGLIAHDAGVGRDAAGVSGLPLADVLGVPAAAVAAHSARIGDGESVFREGVVSHVNRRAAALGIVIGQKAADAAFAMLAAPPGAPSPEPIVDRRQRIVLETTIGRVVLVDSMLFAGPHNRHDVVCAGSHGGRVNMARALEIGPRGALFNDGGGARDSSGISGLPLLDAADVAAAAVDARRARIGDPESTWTDGVISAMNDTARRAGVTLGQPASAAARAMLERTRSQRET
;
A
#
# COMPACT_ATOMS: atom_id res chain seq x y z
N MET A 1 -10.33 -15.39 -2.61
CA MET A 1 -8.91 -14.97 -2.70
C MET A 1 -8.52 -14.33 -1.38
N VAL A 2 -7.36 -14.70 -0.81
CA VAL A 2 -6.76 -14.03 0.34
C VAL A 2 -5.50 -13.33 -0.15
N VAL A 3 -5.37 -12.04 0.14
CA VAL A 3 -4.26 -11.21 -0.35
C VAL A 3 -3.52 -10.55 0.81
N GLY A 4 -2.21 -10.39 0.68
CA GLY A 4 -1.37 -9.69 1.66
C GLY A 4 -1.56 -8.17 1.64
N SER A 5 -2.17 -7.61 0.60
CA SER A 5 -2.39 -6.17 0.47
C SER A 5 -3.58 -5.71 1.34
N PHE A 6 -3.87 -4.40 1.32
CA PHE A 6 -4.93 -3.81 2.15
C PHE A 6 -6.31 -3.85 1.47
N ALA A 7 -7.39 -3.72 2.27
CA ALA A 7 -8.78 -3.80 1.82
C ALA A 7 -9.34 -2.48 1.26
N GLY A 8 -8.46 -1.57 0.84
CA GLY A 8 -8.86 -0.32 0.19
C GLY A 8 -9.28 -0.52 -1.28
N ALA A 9 -10.01 0.45 -1.84
CA ALA A 9 -10.57 0.38 -3.19
C ALA A 9 -9.52 0.09 -4.26
N MET A 10 -8.35 0.76 -4.21
CA MET A 10 -7.26 0.54 -5.15
C MET A 10 -6.78 -0.93 -5.12
N SER A 11 -6.54 -1.47 -3.93
CA SER A 11 -5.98 -2.81 -3.78
C SER A 11 -7.00 -3.92 -4.11
N LEU A 12 -8.24 -3.83 -3.61
CA LEU A 12 -9.28 -4.79 -3.96
C LEU A 12 -9.69 -4.67 -5.43
N GLY A 13 -9.52 -3.49 -6.02
CA GLY A 13 -9.82 -3.22 -7.43
C GLY A 13 -9.18 -4.23 -8.38
N PHE A 14 -7.93 -4.62 -8.15
CA PHE A 14 -7.25 -5.63 -8.98
C PHE A 14 -8.01 -6.97 -9.03
N ALA A 15 -8.52 -7.44 -7.89
CA ALA A 15 -9.26 -8.69 -7.81
C ALA A 15 -10.70 -8.53 -8.35
N LEU A 16 -11.31 -7.37 -8.11
CA LEU A 16 -12.66 -7.07 -8.58
C LEU A 16 -12.72 -6.90 -10.11
N GLU A 17 -11.66 -6.37 -10.72
CA GLU A 17 -11.56 -6.25 -12.19
C GLU A 17 -11.54 -7.62 -12.92
N ILE A 18 -11.02 -8.67 -12.29
CA ILE A 18 -10.96 -10.01 -12.90
C ILE A 18 -12.09 -10.96 -12.45
N GLY A 19 -12.88 -10.53 -11.47
CA GLY A 19 -13.94 -11.32 -10.87
C GLY A 19 -13.42 -12.41 -9.94
N VAL A 20 -13.87 -12.38 -8.68
CA VAL A 20 -13.48 -13.34 -7.65
C VAL A 20 -14.69 -13.76 -6.82
N ARG A 21 -14.63 -14.96 -6.23
CA ARG A 21 -15.72 -15.51 -5.40
C ARG A 21 -15.85 -14.79 -4.03
N GLY A 22 -14.74 -14.30 -3.50
CA GLY A 22 -14.67 -13.60 -2.22
C GLY A 22 -13.27 -13.08 -1.97
N LEU A 23 -13.14 -12.07 -1.09
CA LEU A 23 -11.90 -11.35 -0.80
C LEU A 23 -11.64 -11.24 0.69
N ILE A 24 -10.40 -11.53 1.10
CA ILE A 24 -9.89 -11.17 2.42
C ILE A 24 -8.57 -10.44 2.24
N ALA A 25 -8.42 -9.28 2.90
CA ALA A 25 -7.25 -8.43 2.83
C ALA A 25 -6.95 -7.82 4.21
N HIS A 26 -5.85 -7.08 4.32
CA HIS A 26 -5.43 -6.41 5.54
C HIS A 26 -6.16 -5.07 5.71
N ASP A 27 -6.53 -4.63 6.93
CA ASP A 27 -7.23 -3.35 7.14
C ASP A 27 -6.29 -2.12 7.15
N ALA A 28 -4.98 -2.34 7.13
CA ALA A 28 -3.95 -1.30 7.18
C ALA A 28 -4.17 -0.27 8.31
N GLY A 29 -4.68 -0.73 9.47
CA GLY A 29 -5.02 0.11 10.61
C GLY A 29 -6.20 1.04 10.35
N VAL A 30 -7.03 0.74 9.35
CA VAL A 30 -8.16 1.55 8.85
C VAL A 30 -7.70 2.89 8.26
N GLY A 31 -6.86 3.64 8.98
CA GLY A 31 -6.23 4.86 8.53
C GLY A 31 -7.18 6.03 8.32
N ARG A 32 -6.65 7.12 7.71
CA ARG A 32 -7.39 8.34 7.42
C ARG A 32 -8.58 8.02 6.49
N ASP A 33 -9.76 8.56 6.83
CA ASP A 33 -11.00 8.43 6.06
C ASP A 33 -11.39 6.96 5.76
N ALA A 34 -10.99 6.04 6.65
CA ALA A 34 -11.19 4.61 6.49
C ALA A 34 -10.64 4.04 5.16
N ALA A 35 -9.58 4.64 4.61
CA ALA A 35 -9.01 4.28 3.32
C ALA A 35 -8.53 2.82 3.26
N GLY A 36 -8.06 2.27 4.39
CA GLY A 36 -7.61 0.88 4.49
C GLY A 36 -8.70 -0.16 4.24
N VAL A 37 -9.99 0.21 4.38
CA VAL A 37 -11.14 -0.67 4.18
C VAL A 37 -12.14 -0.14 3.15
N SER A 38 -11.79 0.91 2.41
CA SER A 38 -12.66 1.59 1.44
C SER A 38 -13.11 0.72 0.26
N GLY A 39 -12.49 -0.40 0.04
CA GLY A 39 -12.87 -1.37 -1.00
C GLY A 39 -14.04 -2.28 -0.61
N LEU A 40 -14.38 -2.39 0.69
CA LEU A 40 -15.45 -3.27 1.14
C LEU A 40 -16.84 -2.86 0.61
N PRO A 41 -17.24 -1.57 0.63
CA PRO A 41 -18.48 -1.13 -0.01
C PRO A 41 -18.50 -1.36 -1.53
N LEU A 42 -17.36 -1.20 -2.19
CA LEU A 42 -17.24 -1.44 -3.64
C LEU A 42 -17.47 -2.93 -3.96
N ALA A 43 -16.87 -3.84 -3.17
CA ALA A 43 -17.12 -5.27 -3.31
C ALA A 43 -18.59 -5.63 -3.08
N ASP A 44 -19.29 -4.94 -2.15
CA ASP A 44 -20.73 -5.11 -1.94
C ASP A 44 -21.56 -4.80 -3.20
N VAL A 45 -21.24 -3.68 -3.89
CA VAL A 45 -21.92 -3.26 -5.13
C VAL A 45 -21.74 -4.32 -6.21
N LEU A 46 -20.55 -4.93 -6.29
CA LEU A 46 -20.22 -5.99 -7.27
C LEU A 46 -20.68 -7.39 -6.82
N GLY A 47 -21.39 -7.49 -5.69
CA GLY A 47 -21.91 -8.76 -5.19
C GLY A 47 -20.87 -9.71 -4.59
N VAL A 48 -19.65 -9.23 -4.32
CA VAL A 48 -18.52 -10.02 -3.83
C VAL A 48 -18.45 -9.94 -2.29
N PRO A 49 -18.52 -11.07 -1.56
CA PRO A 49 -18.25 -11.07 -0.12
C PRO A 49 -16.79 -10.69 0.15
N ALA A 50 -16.57 -9.71 1.03
CA ALA A 50 -15.27 -9.21 1.36
C ALA A 50 -15.11 -8.92 2.86
N ALA A 51 -13.93 -9.21 3.40
CA ALA A 51 -13.57 -8.96 4.79
C ALA A 51 -12.16 -8.36 4.88
N ALA A 52 -11.91 -7.60 5.95
CA ALA A 52 -10.58 -7.15 6.28
C ALA A 52 -10.12 -7.77 7.60
N VAL A 53 -8.81 -8.02 7.76
CA VAL A 53 -8.20 -8.48 8.99
C VAL A 53 -7.48 -7.34 9.70
N ALA A 54 -7.51 -7.37 11.05
CA ALA A 54 -6.93 -6.35 11.90
C ALA A 54 -5.40 -6.24 11.70
N ALA A 55 -4.90 -5.02 11.61
CA ALA A 55 -3.49 -4.72 11.34
C ALA A 55 -2.52 -5.40 12.32
N HIS A 56 -2.87 -5.46 13.60
CA HIS A 56 -2.05 -6.11 14.61
C HIS A 56 -2.06 -7.64 14.52
N SER A 57 -3.02 -8.24 13.81
CA SER A 57 -3.18 -9.70 13.74
C SER A 57 -2.38 -10.35 12.61
N ALA A 58 -2.02 -9.60 11.56
CA ALA A 58 -1.34 -10.12 10.39
C ALA A 58 -0.29 -9.14 9.84
N ARG A 59 0.66 -9.66 9.06
CA ARG A 59 1.64 -8.87 8.32
C ARG A 59 1.02 -8.39 7.02
N ILE A 60 1.07 -7.07 6.78
CA ILE A 60 0.73 -6.52 5.47
C ILE A 60 1.84 -6.88 4.46
N GLY A 61 1.44 -7.24 3.24
CA GLY A 61 2.35 -7.74 2.21
C GLY A 61 2.55 -9.26 2.25
N ASP A 62 1.91 -9.97 3.20
CA ASP A 62 2.05 -11.40 3.41
C ASP A 62 0.67 -12.07 3.44
N GLY A 63 0.27 -12.66 2.31
CA GLY A 63 -1.04 -13.33 2.18
C GLY A 63 -1.15 -14.59 3.04
N GLU A 64 -0.05 -15.28 3.33
CA GLU A 64 -0.04 -16.44 4.22
C GLU A 64 -0.29 -16.01 5.66
N SER A 65 0.35 -14.93 6.12
CA SER A 65 0.09 -14.34 7.43
C SER A 65 -1.37 -13.88 7.56
N VAL A 66 -1.92 -13.20 6.53
CA VAL A 66 -3.34 -12.83 6.50
C VAL A 66 -4.25 -14.04 6.65
N PHE A 67 -3.98 -15.14 5.94
CA PHE A 67 -4.80 -16.35 6.00
C PHE A 67 -4.70 -17.08 7.34
N ARG A 68 -3.46 -17.33 7.82
CA ARG A 68 -3.23 -18.19 8.99
C ARG A 68 -3.41 -17.47 10.33
N GLU A 69 -3.03 -16.20 10.39
CA GLU A 69 -2.93 -15.44 11.65
C GLU A 69 -4.04 -14.37 11.76
N GLY A 70 -4.57 -13.93 10.61
CA GLY A 70 -5.52 -12.83 10.51
C GLY A 70 -6.79 -13.05 11.32
N VAL A 71 -7.23 -11.98 11.99
CA VAL A 71 -8.51 -11.91 12.71
C VAL A 71 -9.37 -10.85 12.02
N VAL A 72 -10.57 -11.22 11.62
CA VAL A 72 -11.51 -10.33 10.90
C VAL A 72 -11.82 -9.10 11.75
N SER A 73 -11.58 -7.92 11.19
CA SER A 73 -11.88 -6.60 11.80
C SER A 73 -13.06 -5.90 11.14
N HIS A 74 -13.29 -6.14 9.85
CA HIS A 74 -14.38 -5.54 9.08
C HIS A 74 -14.96 -6.57 8.11
N VAL A 75 -16.25 -6.47 7.85
CA VAL A 75 -16.98 -7.31 6.88
C VAL A 75 -17.91 -6.41 6.06
N ASN A 76 -18.09 -6.75 4.78
CA ASN A 76 -19.18 -6.16 4.01
C ASN A 76 -20.49 -6.93 4.19
N ARG A 77 -21.59 -6.41 3.66
CA ARG A 77 -22.93 -7.03 3.82
C ARG A 77 -23.00 -8.44 3.22
N ARG A 78 -22.28 -8.68 2.12
CA ARG A 78 -22.24 -9.99 1.46
C ARG A 78 -21.50 -11.03 2.31
N ALA A 79 -20.40 -10.65 2.94
CA ALA A 79 -19.68 -11.52 3.87
C ALA A 79 -20.51 -11.80 5.13
N ALA A 80 -21.15 -10.76 5.69
CA ALA A 80 -22.04 -10.92 6.85
C ALA A 80 -23.22 -11.88 6.56
N ALA A 81 -23.78 -11.84 5.34
CA ALA A 81 -24.86 -12.76 4.93
C ALA A 81 -24.40 -14.23 4.84
N LEU A 82 -23.09 -14.50 4.74
CA LEU A 82 -22.50 -15.85 4.82
C LEU A 82 -22.16 -16.27 6.27
N GLY A 83 -22.56 -15.48 7.27
CA GLY A 83 -22.28 -15.74 8.68
C GLY A 83 -20.87 -15.36 9.12
N ILE A 84 -20.11 -14.59 8.31
CA ILE A 84 -18.79 -14.11 8.68
C ILE A 84 -18.93 -12.94 9.65
N VAL A 85 -18.22 -13.01 10.79
CA VAL A 85 -18.32 -12.03 11.87
C VAL A 85 -16.96 -11.47 12.25
N ILE A 86 -16.95 -10.26 12.82
CA ILE A 86 -15.76 -9.64 13.41
C ILE A 86 -15.23 -10.53 14.54
N GLY A 87 -13.92 -10.67 14.64
CA GLY A 87 -13.24 -11.56 15.59
C GLY A 87 -13.00 -12.98 15.09
N GLN A 88 -13.61 -13.39 13.97
CA GLN A 88 -13.42 -14.70 13.36
C GLN A 88 -12.01 -14.82 12.76
N LYS A 89 -11.48 -16.05 12.67
CA LYS A 89 -10.22 -16.32 11.94
C LYS A 89 -10.42 -16.12 10.45
N ALA A 90 -9.43 -15.53 9.80
CA ALA A 90 -9.47 -15.30 8.35
C ALA A 90 -9.61 -16.59 7.55
N ALA A 91 -8.98 -17.69 7.98
CA ALA A 91 -9.12 -19.00 7.35
C ALA A 91 -10.58 -19.47 7.34
N ASP A 92 -11.29 -19.38 8.47
CA ASP A 92 -12.68 -19.80 8.57
C ASP A 92 -13.59 -18.91 7.70
N ALA A 93 -13.33 -17.60 7.70
CA ALA A 93 -14.01 -16.66 6.81
C ALA A 93 -13.77 -16.99 5.32
N ALA A 94 -12.53 -17.35 4.94
CA ALA A 94 -12.19 -17.77 3.59
C ALA A 94 -12.96 -19.02 3.16
N PHE A 95 -13.06 -20.01 4.03
CA PHE A 95 -13.84 -21.23 3.76
C PHE A 95 -15.34 -20.93 3.63
N ALA A 96 -15.91 -20.06 4.49
CA ALA A 96 -17.30 -19.64 4.37
C ALA A 96 -17.59 -18.95 3.02
N MET A 97 -16.65 -18.13 2.51
CA MET A 97 -16.78 -17.47 1.21
C MET A 97 -16.82 -18.45 0.03
N LEU A 98 -16.37 -19.70 0.18
CA LEU A 98 -16.49 -20.70 -0.89
C LEU A 98 -17.93 -21.06 -1.23
N ALA A 99 -18.89 -20.80 -0.34
CA ALA A 99 -20.33 -20.98 -0.59
C ALA A 99 -20.92 -19.90 -1.51
N ALA A 100 -20.23 -18.76 -1.71
CA ALA A 100 -20.70 -17.72 -2.61
C ALA A 100 -20.54 -18.14 -4.09
N PRO A 101 -21.39 -17.67 -5.00
CA PRO A 101 -21.16 -17.83 -6.43
C PRO A 101 -19.88 -17.09 -6.87
N PRO A 102 -19.27 -17.46 -8.01
CA PRO A 102 -18.22 -16.65 -8.60
C PRO A 102 -18.72 -15.23 -8.88
N GLY A 103 -17.93 -14.21 -8.46
CA GLY A 103 -18.22 -12.82 -8.80
C GLY A 103 -17.94 -12.53 -10.27
N ALA A 104 -18.72 -11.64 -10.86
CA ALA A 104 -18.45 -11.12 -12.19
C ALA A 104 -17.29 -10.10 -12.14
N PRO A 105 -16.48 -9.99 -13.20
CA PRO A 105 -15.53 -8.90 -13.36
C PRO A 105 -16.22 -7.54 -13.31
N SER A 106 -15.51 -6.52 -12.79
CA SER A 106 -16.01 -5.14 -12.88
C SER A 106 -16.15 -4.73 -14.36
N PRO A 107 -17.27 -4.10 -14.74
CA PRO A 107 -17.46 -3.63 -16.13
C PRO A 107 -16.53 -2.46 -16.48
N GLU A 108 -16.06 -1.71 -15.47
CA GLU A 108 -15.19 -0.55 -15.64
C GLU A 108 -13.89 -0.75 -14.87
N PRO A 109 -12.77 -0.18 -15.35
CA PRO A 109 -11.50 -0.17 -14.61
C PRO A 109 -11.67 0.53 -13.26
N ILE A 110 -11.19 -0.10 -12.19
CA ILE A 110 -11.22 0.45 -10.83
C ILE A 110 -9.88 1.08 -10.47
N VAL A 111 -8.78 0.47 -10.95
CA VAL A 111 -7.42 0.85 -10.59
C VAL A 111 -6.87 1.88 -11.57
N ASP A 112 -6.45 3.05 -11.07
CA ASP A 112 -5.72 4.03 -11.90
C ASP A 112 -4.25 3.61 -12.04
N ARG A 113 -3.86 3.28 -13.26
CA ARG A 113 -2.49 2.83 -13.58
C ARG A 113 -1.60 3.95 -14.11
N ARG A 114 -2.13 5.18 -14.18
CA ARG A 114 -1.40 6.34 -14.70
C ARG A 114 -0.38 6.86 -13.69
N GLN A 115 0.65 7.52 -14.21
CA GLN A 115 1.58 8.30 -13.41
C GLN A 115 1.22 9.78 -13.52
N ARG A 116 1.34 10.53 -12.42
CA ARG A 116 1.12 11.98 -12.37
C ARG A 116 2.40 12.67 -11.89
N ILE A 117 2.91 13.63 -12.68
CA ILE A 117 4.07 14.42 -12.30
C ILE A 117 3.56 15.62 -11.51
N VAL A 118 4.05 15.81 -10.27
CA VAL A 118 3.67 16.93 -9.38
C VAL A 118 4.79 17.92 -9.16
N LEU A 119 6.01 17.55 -9.52
CA LEU A 119 7.18 18.43 -9.53
C LEU A 119 8.12 17.97 -10.64
N GLU A 120 8.60 18.93 -11.42
CA GLU A 120 9.64 18.70 -12.44
C GLU A 120 10.78 19.69 -12.27
N THR A 121 12.01 19.21 -12.34
CA THR A 121 13.24 19.99 -12.19
C THR A 121 14.28 19.52 -13.19
N THR A 122 15.41 20.22 -13.28
CA THR A 122 16.53 19.81 -14.14
C THR A 122 17.24 18.52 -13.67
N ILE A 123 17.02 18.11 -12.43
CA ILE A 123 17.68 16.92 -11.82
C ILE A 123 16.76 15.70 -11.72
N GLY A 124 15.47 15.84 -11.99
CA GLY A 124 14.47 14.76 -11.94
C GLY A 124 13.09 15.27 -11.56
N ARG A 125 12.19 14.34 -11.30
CA ARG A 125 10.77 14.61 -11.08
C ARG A 125 10.29 13.99 -9.76
N VAL A 126 9.16 14.48 -9.24
CA VAL A 126 8.34 13.76 -8.25
C VAL A 126 7.10 13.24 -8.96
N VAL A 127 6.92 11.93 -8.90
CA VAL A 127 5.89 11.20 -9.64
C VAL A 127 4.98 10.46 -8.68
N LEU A 128 3.68 10.64 -8.83
CA LEU A 128 2.66 9.95 -8.06
C LEU A 128 2.19 8.70 -8.78
N VAL A 129 2.05 7.60 -8.04
CA VAL A 129 1.52 6.32 -8.52
C VAL A 129 0.62 5.69 -7.44
N ASP A 130 -0.52 5.14 -7.81
CA ASP A 130 -1.39 4.46 -6.86
C ASP A 130 -0.68 3.26 -6.20
N SER A 131 0.12 2.54 -6.97
CA SER A 131 0.97 1.44 -6.51
C SER A 131 2.38 1.57 -7.06
N MET A 132 3.39 1.18 -6.29
CA MET A 132 4.78 1.06 -6.77
C MET A 132 4.88 0.13 -8.00
N LEU A 133 3.94 -0.77 -8.21
CA LEU A 133 3.87 -1.64 -9.40
C LEU A 133 3.74 -0.86 -10.71
N PHE A 134 3.23 0.37 -10.67
CA PHE A 134 3.05 1.23 -11.85
C PHE A 134 4.26 2.10 -12.15
N ALA A 135 5.28 2.09 -11.30
CA ALA A 135 6.58 2.68 -11.60
C ALA A 135 7.41 1.73 -12.49
N GLY A 136 8.32 2.30 -13.28
CA GLY A 136 9.14 1.56 -14.22
C GLY A 136 10.58 2.10 -14.32
N PRO A 137 11.44 1.51 -15.17
CA PRO A 137 12.84 1.93 -15.32
C PRO A 137 13.03 3.41 -15.67
N HIS A 138 12.05 4.03 -16.32
CA HIS A 138 12.04 5.46 -16.65
C HIS A 138 11.94 6.37 -15.41
N ASN A 139 11.58 5.82 -14.24
CA ASN A 139 11.53 6.54 -12.96
C ASN A 139 12.87 6.48 -12.18
N ARG A 140 13.96 5.99 -12.78
CA ARG A 140 15.27 5.86 -12.10
C ARG A 140 15.80 7.19 -11.54
N HIS A 141 15.47 8.30 -12.18
CA HIS A 141 15.90 9.64 -11.77
C HIS A 141 14.85 10.42 -10.99
N ASP A 142 13.70 9.80 -10.71
CA ASP A 142 12.56 10.40 -10.04
C ASP A 142 12.53 10.04 -8.54
N VAL A 143 11.77 10.81 -7.77
CA VAL A 143 11.22 10.39 -6.48
C VAL A 143 9.81 9.89 -6.73
N VAL A 144 9.53 8.64 -6.37
CA VAL A 144 8.22 8.01 -6.57
C VAL A 144 7.42 8.08 -5.26
N CYS A 145 6.30 8.79 -5.29
CA CYS A 145 5.30 8.81 -4.21
C CYS A 145 4.21 7.80 -4.51
N ALA A 146 4.23 6.67 -3.80
CA ALA A 146 3.23 5.62 -3.96
C ALA A 146 2.12 5.72 -2.91
N GLY A 147 0.87 5.47 -3.30
CA GLY A 147 -0.24 5.29 -2.37
C GLY A 147 -0.16 3.98 -1.57
N SER A 148 0.59 2.98 -2.06
CA SER A 148 0.75 1.67 -1.43
C SER A 148 1.66 1.70 -0.20
N HIS A 149 1.65 0.61 0.60
CA HIS A 149 2.50 0.45 1.79
C HIS A 149 3.96 0.11 1.45
N GLY A 150 4.88 0.38 2.39
CA GLY A 150 6.32 0.16 2.28
C GLY A 150 6.82 -1.23 2.68
N GLY A 151 5.97 -2.25 2.63
CA GLY A 151 6.37 -3.64 2.89
C GLY A 151 7.31 -4.21 1.83
N ARG A 152 8.09 -5.23 2.21
CA ARG A 152 9.15 -5.85 1.36
C ARG A 152 8.71 -6.16 -0.07
N VAL A 153 7.51 -6.70 -0.26
CA VAL A 153 7.00 -7.10 -1.58
C VAL A 153 6.89 -5.91 -2.53
N ASN A 154 6.33 -4.78 -2.05
CA ASN A 154 6.23 -3.56 -2.85
C ASN A 154 7.61 -2.94 -3.10
N MET A 155 8.51 -3.03 -2.11
CA MET A 155 9.85 -2.45 -2.22
C MET A 155 10.79 -3.25 -3.12
N ALA A 156 10.53 -4.52 -3.39
CA ALA A 156 11.24 -5.28 -4.40
C ALA A 156 11.16 -4.58 -5.77
N ARG A 157 9.98 -4.04 -6.13
CA ARG A 157 9.83 -3.25 -7.37
C ARG A 157 10.64 -1.95 -7.36
N ALA A 158 10.67 -1.25 -6.21
CA ALA A 158 11.50 -0.06 -6.06
C ALA A 158 13.00 -0.38 -6.19
N LEU A 159 13.46 -1.53 -5.69
CA LEU A 159 14.84 -1.99 -5.86
C LEU A 159 15.20 -2.23 -7.32
N GLU A 160 14.33 -2.87 -8.10
CA GLU A 160 14.53 -3.11 -9.53
C GLU A 160 14.70 -1.80 -10.32
N ILE A 161 13.92 -0.78 -9.97
CA ILE A 161 13.92 0.53 -10.63
C ILE A 161 15.12 1.35 -10.18
N GLY A 162 15.47 1.32 -8.90
CA GLY A 162 16.50 2.16 -8.28
C GLY A 162 16.20 3.66 -8.38
N PRO A 163 15.01 4.15 -7.97
CA PRO A 163 14.66 5.57 -8.05
C PRO A 163 15.57 6.42 -7.15
N ARG A 164 15.57 7.73 -7.33
CA ARG A 164 16.29 8.64 -6.41
C ARG A 164 15.73 8.57 -5.00
N GLY A 165 14.42 8.42 -4.88
CA GLY A 165 13.75 8.23 -3.61
C GLY A 165 12.39 7.58 -3.77
N ALA A 166 11.84 7.06 -2.66
CA ALA A 166 10.52 6.46 -2.60
C ALA A 166 9.78 6.89 -1.33
N LEU A 167 8.54 7.34 -1.51
CA LEU A 167 7.60 7.60 -0.42
C LEU A 167 6.41 6.66 -0.54
N PHE A 168 5.91 6.18 0.60
CA PHE A 168 4.80 5.25 0.68
C PHE A 168 4.08 5.36 2.02
N ASN A 169 2.95 4.66 2.19
CA ASN A 169 2.20 4.62 3.45
C ASN A 169 2.83 3.61 4.42
N ASP A 170 2.79 3.85 5.74
CA ASP A 170 3.35 2.95 6.75
C ASP A 170 2.49 1.71 7.03
N GLY A 171 1.31 1.62 6.39
CA GLY A 171 0.43 0.46 6.54
C GLY A 171 -0.25 0.35 7.90
N GLY A 172 -0.34 1.45 8.65
CA GLY A 172 -1.13 1.55 9.87
C GLY A 172 -0.59 0.75 11.06
N GLY A 173 0.73 0.57 11.17
CA GLY A 173 1.33 -0.17 12.28
C GLY A 173 1.05 -1.67 12.23
N ALA A 174 1.01 -2.24 11.03
CA ALA A 174 0.83 -3.66 10.79
C ALA A 174 1.80 -4.53 11.61
N ARG A 175 1.38 -5.77 11.92
CA ARG A 175 2.16 -6.72 12.73
C ARG A 175 3.62 -6.78 12.29
N ASP A 176 4.53 -6.81 13.26
CA ASP A 176 5.99 -6.86 13.07
C ASP A 176 6.52 -5.69 12.21
N SER A 177 5.84 -4.54 12.24
CA SER A 177 6.19 -3.36 11.42
C SER A 177 6.27 -3.69 9.92
N SER A 178 5.50 -4.67 9.45
CA SER A 178 5.57 -5.16 8.07
C SER A 178 5.26 -4.10 7.02
N GLY A 179 4.48 -3.06 7.38
CA GLY A 179 4.16 -1.94 6.49
C GLY A 179 5.37 -1.09 6.08
N ILE A 180 6.47 -1.15 6.84
CA ILE A 180 7.73 -0.42 6.58
C ILE A 180 8.93 -1.35 6.44
N SER A 181 8.71 -2.65 6.38
CA SER A 181 9.77 -3.67 6.34
C SER A 181 10.68 -3.60 5.11
N GLY A 182 10.33 -2.82 4.12
CA GLY A 182 11.15 -2.57 2.93
C GLY A 182 12.21 -1.47 3.11
N LEU A 183 12.13 -0.63 4.16
CA LEU A 183 13.10 0.46 4.38
C LEU A 183 14.56 -0.01 4.45
N PRO A 184 14.91 -1.07 5.20
CA PRO A 184 16.29 -1.56 5.22
C PRO A 184 16.80 -2.08 3.87
N LEU A 185 15.91 -2.64 3.05
CA LEU A 185 16.28 -3.13 1.71
C LEU A 185 16.68 -1.99 0.79
N LEU A 186 15.89 -0.90 0.81
CA LEU A 186 16.17 0.29 0.02
C LEU A 186 17.40 1.03 0.54
N ASP A 187 17.65 1.01 1.84
CA ASP A 187 18.86 1.58 2.44
C ASP A 187 20.13 0.89 1.95
N ALA A 188 20.13 -0.45 1.96
CA ALA A 188 21.23 -1.25 1.43
C ALA A 188 21.51 -1.00 -0.06
N ALA A 189 20.52 -0.53 -0.81
CA ALA A 189 20.61 -0.17 -2.23
C ALA A 189 20.91 1.32 -2.48
N ASP A 190 21.16 2.12 -1.45
CA ASP A 190 21.35 3.58 -1.52
C ASP A 190 20.14 4.31 -2.15
N VAL A 191 18.94 3.82 -1.94
CA VAL A 191 17.69 4.47 -2.31
C VAL A 191 17.11 5.17 -1.09
N ALA A 192 16.94 6.49 -1.14
CA ALA A 192 16.31 7.24 -0.07
C ALA A 192 14.83 6.85 0.05
N ALA A 193 14.40 6.42 1.22
CA ALA A 193 13.03 5.94 1.40
C ALA A 193 12.42 6.36 2.73
N ALA A 194 11.14 6.77 2.69
CA ALA A 194 10.39 7.12 3.89
C ALA A 194 8.92 6.73 3.77
N ALA A 195 8.28 6.53 4.92
CA ALA A 195 6.86 6.23 5.01
C ALA A 195 6.11 7.40 5.65
N VAL A 196 4.86 7.59 5.24
CA VAL A 196 3.92 8.53 5.85
C VAL A 196 2.94 7.80 6.77
N ASP A 197 2.52 8.46 7.84
CA ASP A 197 1.54 7.96 8.81
C ASP A 197 0.18 7.72 8.14
N ALA A 198 -0.33 6.50 8.20
CA ALA A 198 -1.63 6.11 7.68
C ALA A 198 -2.80 6.93 8.26
N ARG A 199 -2.65 7.52 9.45
CA ARG A 199 -3.66 8.41 10.06
C ARG A 199 -3.65 9.81 9.46
N ARG A 200 -2.58 10.17 8.73
CA ARG A 200 -2.41 11.48 8.08
C ARG A 200 -2.67 11.43 6.59
N ALA A 201 -2.32 10.33 5.93
CA ALA A 201 -2.49 10.14 4.49
C ALA A 201 -3.33 8.88 4.21
N ARG A 202 -4.26 8.97 3.26
CA ARG A 202 -5.05 7.83 2.81
C ARG A 202 -4.17 6.82 2.10
N ILE A 203 -4.11 5.60 2.61
CA ILE A 203 -3.45 4.49 1.90
C ILE A 203 -4.20 4.20 0.58
N GLY A 204 -3.47 3.95 -0.50
CA GLY A 204 -4.03 3.77 -1.84
C GLY A 204 -4.23 5.06 -2.63
N ASP A 205 -3.94 6.22 -2.03
CA ASP A 205 -4.07 7.55 -2.62
C ASP A 205 -2.71 8.27 -2.60
N PRO A 206 -1.97 8.30 -3.73
CA PRO A 206 -0.67 8.96 -3.79
C PRO A 206 -0.77 10.48 -3.72
N GLU A 207 -1.92 11.08 -4.10
CA GLU A 207 -2.19 12.50 -3.92
C GLU A 207 -2.20 12.85 -2.43
N SER A 208 -2.93 12.05 -1.63
CA SER A 208 -2.95 12.22 -0.18
C SER A 208 -1.57 11.95 0.45
N THR A 209 -0.80 10.99 -0.08
CA THR A 209 0.60 10.78 0.34
C THR A 209 1.42 12.05 0.15
N TRP A 210 1.28 12.73 -0.99
CA TRP A 210 2.01 13.94 -1.33
C TRP A 210 1.56 15.18 -0.55
N THR A 211 0.24 15.41 -0.47
CA THR A 211 -0.33 16.66 0.08
C THR A 211 -0.50 16.63 1.60
N ASP A 212 -0.91 15.50 2.14
CA ASP A 212 -1.31 15.35 3.54
C ASP A 212 -0.29 14.54 4.36
N GLY A 213 0.59 13.81 3.67
CA GLY A 213 1.53 12.90 4.29
C GLY A 213 2.49 13.57 5.26
N VAL A 214 2.68 12.93 6.42
CA VAL A 214 3.65 13.30 7.45
C VAL A 214 4.55 12.10 7.67
N ILE A 215 5.87 12.31 7.62
CA ILE A 215 6.86 11.23 7.73
C ILE A 215 6.79 10.56 9.10
N SER A 216 6.48 9.27 9.12
CA SER A 216 6.41 8.42 10.31
C SER A 216 7.62 7.49 10.47
N ALA A 217 8.28 7.14 9.36
CA ALA A 217 9.50 6.32 9.35
C ALA A 217 10.36 6.65 8.13
N MET A 218 11.66 6.40 8.23
CA MET A 218 12.61 6.59 7.12
C MET A 218 13.83 5.69 7.28
N ASN A 219 14.56 5.48 6.19
CA ASN A 219 15.85 4.83 6.23
C ASN A 219 17.02 5.83 6.42
N ASP A 220 18.22 5.33 6.63
CA ASP A 220 19.40 6.17 6.86
C ASP A 220 19.78 6.99 5.63
N THR A 221 19.55 6.46 4.45
CA THR A 221 19.79 7.18 3.18
C THR A 221 18.88 8.39 3.05
N ALA A 222 17.61 8.29 3.42
CA ALA A 222 16.69 9.44 3.46
C ALA A 222 17.08 10.45 4.55
N ARG A 223 17.51 9.97 5.72
CA ARG A 223 18.00 10.84 6.79
C ARG A 223 19.22 11.63 6.36
N ARG A 224 20.19 11.00 5.68
CA ARG A 224 21.36 11.69 5.10
C ARG A 224 20.97 12.70 4.02
N ALA A 225 19.84 12.51 3.35
CA ALA A 225 19.27 13.48 2.41
C ALA A 225 18.55 14.65 3.08
N GLY A 226 18.50 14.71 4.42
CA GLY A 226 17.84 15.78 5.17
C GLY A 226 16.37 15.52 5.50
N VAL A 227 15.89 14.27 5.29
CA VAL A 227 14.54 13.88 5.72
C VAL A 227 14.49 13.73 7.23
N THR A 228 13.42 14.24 7.86
CA THR A 228 13.19 14.15 9.31
C THR A 228 11.79 13.59 9.62
N LEU A 229 11.64 12.95 10.78
CA LEU A 229 10.32 12.53 11.27
C LEU A 229 9.43 13.76 11.51
N GLY A 230 8.15 13.61 11.21
CA GLY A 230 7.15 14.66 11.41
C GLY A 230 7.11 15.73 10.31
N GLN A 231 8.03 15.74 9.34
CA GLN A 231 7.97 16.70 8.25
C GLN A 231 6.93 16.31 7.19
N PRO A 232 6.43 17.29 6.39
CA PRO A 232 5.57 17.01 5.24
C PRO A 232 6.25 16.11 4.19
N ALA A 233 5.51 15.18 3.61
CA ALA A 233 6.00 14.28 2.56
C ALA A 233 6.53 15.04 1.34
N SER A 234 5.90 16.14 0.95
CA SER A 234 6.36 16.99 -0.15
C SER A 234 7.73 17.61 0.10
N ALA A 235 8.04 17.99 1.35
CA ALA A 235 9.37 18.48 1.71
C ALA A 235 10.40 17.33 1.70
N ALA A 236 10.03 16.14 2.21
CA ALA A 236 10.88 14.96 2.16
C ALA A 236 11.22 14.55 0.72
N ALA A 237 10.23 14.56 -0.18
CA ALA A 237 10.46 14.25 -1.60
C ALA A 237 11.43 15.22 -2.27
N ARG A 238 11.34 16.53 -1.98
CA ARG A 238 12.29 17.53 -2.49
C ARG A 238 13.69 17.26 -1.99
N ALA A 239 13.88 17.01 -0.69
CA ALA A 239 15.17 16.68 -0.10
C ALA A 239 15.78 15.41 -0.73
N MET A 240 14.96 14.37 -0.97
CA MET A 240 15.42 13.16 -1.67
C MET A 240 15.81 13.44 -3.12
N LEU A 241 15.08 14.33 -3.83
CA LEU A 241 15.36 14.68 -5.21
C LEU A 241 16.68 15.44 -5.34
N GLU A 242 16.98 16.35 -4.41
CA GLU A 242 18.18 17.18 -4.37
C GLU A 242 19.43 16.43 -3.90
N ARG A 243 19.26 15.24 -3.29
CA ARG A 243 20.37 14.44 -2.78
C ARG A 243 21.40 14.12 -3.88
N THR A 244 22.68 14.41 -3.61
CA THR A 244 23.78 13.90 -4.42
C THR A 244 23.94 12.40 -4.17
N ARG A 245 23.80 11.55 -5.18
CA ARG A 245 24.09 10.12 -5.07
C ARG A 245 25.59 9.91 -4.99
N SER A 246 26.06 9.09 -4.06
CA SER A 246 27.40 8.55 -4.11
C SER A 246 27.55 7.80 -5.43
N GLN A 247 28.57 8.14 -6.22
CA GLN A 247 28.93 7.30 -7.36
C GLN A 247 29.39 5.97 -6.78
N ARG A 248 28.58 4.92 -6.95
CA ARG A 248 29.10 3.56 -6.81
C ARG A 248 30.00 3.35 -8.03
N GLU A 249 31.28 3.20 -7.80
CA GLU A 249 32.18 2.66 -8.80
C GLU A 249 31.57 1.36 -9.31
N THR A 250 31.32 1.31 -10.61
CA THR A 250 30.83 0.15 -11.37
C THR A 250 31.87 -0.96 -11.36
#